data_ed2eb8f33ff67d779238c419f5ba2a36
#
_entry.id   ed2eb8f33ff67d779238c419f5ba2a36
#
_cell.length_a   1.000
_cell.length_b   1.000
_cell.length_c   1.000
_cell.angle_alpha   90.00
_cell.angle_beta   90.00
_cell.angle_gamma   90.00
#
_symmetry.space_group_name_H-M   'P 1'
#
loop_
_entity.id
_entity.type
_entity.pdbx_description
1 polymer ?
#
loop_
_entity_poly.entity_id
_entity_poly.type
_entity_poly.pdbx_seq_one_letter_code
_entity_poly.pdbx_strand_id
1 'polypeptide(L)'
;MSSAIVPTSVQKTYTPSTAVTGTPMRLVKYTFKGTKAADSDWIVTATYFQTGDPIYYNACTVDSSDDMVQEGTVGMTYDETAGKLVLAGGTTGTTYGEVWYEE
;
A
#
# COMPACT_ATOMS: atom_id res chain seq x y z
N MET A 1 11.22 -16.47 2.78
CA MET A 1 10.32 -16.33 3.92
C MET A 1 9.82 -14.91 4.02
N SER A 2 8.51 -14.74 4.14
CA SER A 2 7.91 -13.40 4.20
C SER A 2 8.24 -12.68 5.50
N SER A 3 8.33 -11.38 5.44
CA SER A 3 8.57 -10.53 6.60
C SER A 3 7.86 -9.19 6.43
N ALA A 4 7.83 -8.42 7.51
CA ALA A 4 7.21 -7.11 7.48
C ALA A 4 8.11 -6.11 6.75
N ILE A 5 7.52 -5.32 5.86
CA ILE A 5 8.19 -4.21 5.21
C ILE A 5 8.12 -3.01 6.16
N VAL A 6 9.29 -2.44 6.44
CA VAL A 6 9.37 -1.19 7.21
C VAL A 6 9.60 -0.07 6.20
N PRO A 7 8.61 0.80 5.96
CA PRO A 7 8.78 1.90 4.99
C PRO A 7 9.93 2.82 5.40
N THR A 8 10.71 3.24 4.42
CA THR A 8 11.77 4.22 4.64
C THR A 8 11.23 5.65 4.54
N SER A 9 10.09 5.83 3.89
CA SER A 9 9.39 7.11 3.89
C SER A 9 7.90 6.89 3.72
N VAL A 10 7.10 7.74 4.39
CA VAL A 10 5.64 7.75 4.29
C VAL A 10 5.21 9.20 4.21
N GLN A 11 4.35 9.50 3.23
CA GLN A 11 3.77 10.84 3.08
C GLN A 11 2.26 10.75 3.10
N LYS A 12 1.63 11.72 3.77
CA LYS A 12 0.18 11.81 3.90
C LYS A 12 -0.32 13.02 3.12
N THR A 13 -1.31 12.81 2.28
CA THR A 13 -1.93 13.87 1.47
C THR A 13 -3.44 13.80 1.61
N TYR A 14 -4.08 14.94 1.82
CA TYR A 14 -5.53 15.02 1.85
C TYR A 14 -6.04 15.42 0.48
N THR A 15 -7.03 14.70 -0.01
CA THR A 15 -7.65 14.97 -1.31
C THR A 15 -9.15 15.17 -1.09
N PRO A 16 -9.65 16.41 -1.19
CA PRO A 16 -11.09 16.64 -1.12
C PRO A 16 -11.81 15.92 -2.26
N SER A 17 -12.96 15.37 -1.96
CA SER A 17 -13.78 14.70 -2.96
C SER A 17 -15.24 14.97 -2.65
N THR A 18 -16.07 14.88 -3.70
CA THR A 18 -17.53 14.96 -3.56
C THR A 18 -18.10 13.60 -3.94
N ALA A 19 -18.86 13.00 -3.02
CA ALA A 19 -19.54 11.75 -3.30
C ALA A 19 -20.57 11.89 -4.41
N VAL A 20 -20.97 10.78 -4.99
CA VAL A 20 -21.97 10.75 -6.07
C VAL A 20 -23.29 11.45 -5.68
N THR A 21 -23.62 11.41 -4.40
CA THR A 21 -24.81 12.09 -3.86
C THR A 21 -24.63 13.60 -3.66
N GLY A 22 -23.45 14.13 -3.93
CA GLY A 22 -23.12 15.52 -3.67
C GLY A 22 -22.62 15.81 -2.27
N THR A 23 -22.58 14.82 -1.38
CA THR A 23 -22.04 14.98 -0.04
C THR A 23 -20.52 15.08 -0.10
N PRO A 24 -19.90 16.18 0.42
CA PRO A 24 -18.47 16.28 0.45
C PRO A 24 -17.84 15.16 1.27
N MET A 25 -16.75 14.62 0.76
CA MET A 25 -16.02 13.58 1.45
C MET A 25 -14.52 13.91 1.36
N ARG A 26 -13.78 13.57 2.39
CA ARG A 26 -12.34 13.80 2.43
C ARG A 26 -11.62 12.47 2.31
N LEU A 27 -10.74 12.39 1.33
CA LEU A 27 -9.90 11.23 1.14
C LEU A 27 -8.49 11.50 1.65
N VAL A 28 -7.90 10.48 2.23
CA VAL A 28 -6.53 10.52 2.71
C VAL A 28 -5.72 9.52 1.91
N LYS A 29 -4.66 10.00 1.30
CA LYS A 29 -3.72 9.15 0.56
C LYS A 29 -2.39 9.11 1.29
N TYR A 30 -1.91 7.90 1.54
CA TYR A 30 -0.55 7.68 2.04
C TYR A 30 0.28 7.09 0.91
N THR A 31 1.42 7.71 0.63
CA THR A 31 2.40 7.13 -0.28
C THR A 31 3.59 6.64 0.53
N PHE A 32 4.16 5.53 0.11
CA PHE A 32 5.28 4.95 0.84
C PHE A 32 6.34 4.39 -0.10
N LYS A 33 7.54 4.28 0.44
CA LYS A 33 8.66 3.63 -0.21
C LYS A 33 9.27 2.66 0.80
N GLY A 34 9.61 1.46 0.34
CA GLY A 34 10.23 0.46 1.20
C GLY A 34 10.97 -0.57 0.37
N THR A 35 11.44 -1.61 1.02
CA THR A 35 12.12 -2.71 0.36
C THR A 35 11.32 -3.99 0.57
N LYS A 36 10.97 -4.66 -0.52
CA LYS A 36 10.36 -5.97 -0.51
C LYS A 36 11.46 -7.00 -0.71
N ALA A 37 11.68 -7.84 0.29
CA ALA A 37 12.78 -8.79 0.33
C ALA A 37 12.38 -10.20 -0.11
N ALA A 38 11.10 -10.55 -0.04
CA ALA A 38 10.62 -11.88 -0.39
C ALA A 38 9.17 -11.80 -0.90
N ASP A 39 8.69 -12.87 -1.52
CA ASP A 39 7.29 -12.93 -1.91
C ASP A 39 6.38 -12.87 -0.66
N SER A 40 5.20 -12.34 -0.83
CA SER A 40 4.22 -12.19 0.23
C SER A 40 4.68 -11.38 1.45
N ASP A 41 5.69 -10.54 1.30
CA ASP A 41 6.02 -9.55 2.31
C ASP A 41 4.83 -8.61 2.51
N TRP A 42 4.69 -8.07 3.72
CA TRP A 42 3.51 -7.29 4.09
C TRP A 42 3.89 -5.99 4.78
N ILE A 43 2.93 -5.07 4.82
CA ILE A 43 3.07 -3.82 5.56
C ILE A 43 1.89 -3.67 6.53
N VAL A 44 2.19 -3.37 7.79
CA VAL A 44 1.17 -3.19 8.83
C VAL A 44 0.58 -1.80 8.70
N THR A 45 -0.68 -1.71 8.29
CA THR A 45 -1.31 -0.44 7.92
C THR A 45 -1.50 0.51 9.09
N ALA A 46 -1.92 -0.01 10.26
CA ALA A 46 -2.17 0.84 11.42
C ALA A 46 -0.90 1.48 11.98
N THR A 47 0.26 0.84 11.77
CA THR A 47 1.54 1.37 12.24
C THR A 47 2.02 2.54 11.40
N TYR A 48 1.84 2.49 10.09
CA TYR A 48 2.44 3.45 9.16
C TYR A 48 1.45 4.42 8.54
N PHE A 49 0.19 4.07 8.47
CA PHE A 49 -0.85 4.87 7.82
C PHE A 49 -1.92 5.29 8.82
N GLN A 50 -2.97 4.50 8.94
CA GLN A 50 -4.02 4.75 9.93
C GLN A 50 -4.78 3.46 10.22
N THR A 51 -5.56 3.48 11.30
CA THR A 51 -6.44 2.35 11.64
C THR A 51 -7.64 2.32 10.69
N GLY A 52 -8.23 1.14 10.56
CA GLY A 52 -9.38 0.92 9.68
C GLY A 52 -8.96 0.36 8.33
N ASP A 53 -9.97 0.03 7.53
CA ASP A 53 -9.74 -0.61 6.24
C ASP A 53 -9.47 0.44 5.16
N PRO A 54 -8.46 0.23 4.32
CA PRO A 54 -8.26 1.10 3.16
C PRO A 54 -9.37 0.91 2.14
N ILE A 55 -9.67 1.97 1.38
CA ILE A 55 -10.64 1.91 0.28
C ILE A 55 -9.98 1.58 -1.06
N TYR A 56 -8.68 1.81 -1.17
CA TYR A 56 -7.91 1.51 -2.36
C TYR A 56 -6.44 1.39 -2.00
N TYR A 57 -5.73 0.54 -2.69
CA TYR A 57 -4.29 0.40 -2.53
C TYR A 57 -3.67 -0.15 -3.81
N ASN A 58 -2.44 0.22 -4.05
CA ASN A 58 -1.63 -0.32 -5.13
C ASN A 58 -0.16 -0.06 -4.83
N ALA A 59 0.70 -0.82 -5.47
CA ALA A 59 2.14 -0.64 -5.33
C ALA A 59 2.84 -1.19 -6.57
N CYS A 60 4.07 -0.73 -6.79
CA CYS A 60 4.94 -1.36 -7.75
C CYS A 60 6.29 -1.67 -7.12
N THR A 61 6.88 -2.78 -7.51
CA THR A 61 8.21 -3.18 -7.05
C THR A 61 9.15 -3.20 -8.24
N VAL A 62 10.28 -2.53 -8.07
CA VAL A 62 11.33 -2.43 -9.11
C VAL A 62 12.49 -3.31 -8.66
N ASP A 63 12.85 -4.29 -9.47
CA ASP A 63 13.94 -5.21 -9.14
C ASP A 63 15.31 -4.62 -9.47
N SER A 64 16.37 -5.40 -9.24
CA SER A 64 17.73 -4.96 -9.48
C SER A 64 18.06 -4.77 -10.96
N SER A 65 17.22 -5.27 -11.86
CA SER A 65 17.37 -5.10 -13.32
C SER A 65 16.48 -3.97 -13.85
N ASP A 66 15.91 -3.16 -12.97
CA ASP A 66 14.97 -2.08 -13.28
C ASP A 66 13.67 -2.55 -13.93
N ASP A 67 13.35 -3.83 -13.82
CA ASP A 67 12.05 -4.35 -14.23
C ASP A 67 11.01 -4.01 -13.15
N MET A 68 9.87 -3.54 -13.60
CA MET A 68 8.81 -3.07 -12.72
C MET A 68 7.61 -4.01 -12.77
N VAL A 69 7.12 -4.40 -11.60
CA VAL A 69 5.91 -5.23 -11.47
C VAL A 69 4.90 -4.49 -10.63
N GLN A 70 3.67 -4.41 -11.13
CA GLN A 70 2.55 -3.87 -10.38
C GLN A 70 2.00 -4.92 -9.42
N GLU A 71 2.13 -4.67 -8.13
CA GLU A 71 1.74 -5.64 -7.10
C GLU A 71 0.23 -5.93 -7.15
N GLY A 72 -0.59 -4.94 -7.48
CA GLY A 72 -2.02 -5.14 -7.63
C GLY A 72 -2.39 -6.14 -8.71
N THR A 73 -1.60 -6.25 -9.77
CA THR A 73 -1.82 -7.20 -10.86
C THR A 73 -1.45 -8.64 -10.46
N VAL A 74 -0.45 -8.80 -9.59
CA VAL A 74 0.05 -10.13 -9.19
C VAL A 74 -0.49 -10.59 -7.85
N GLY A 75 -1.34 -9.80 -7.18
CA GLY A 75 -2.05 -10.30 -6.01
C GLY A 75 -1.87 -9.51 -4.71
N MET A 76 -1.74 -8.19 -4.79
CA MET A 76 -1.75 -7.37 -3.58
C MET A 76 -3.13 -7.42 -2.92
N THR A 77 -3.19 -7.78 -1.64
CA THR A 77 -4.44 -7.92 -0.89
C THR A 77 -4.33 -7.27 0.49
N TYR A 78 -5.49 -6.88 1.04
CA TYR A 78 -5.56 -6.41 2.41
C TYR A 78 -6.17 -7.48 3.30
N ASP A 79 -5.42 -7.90 4.30
CA ASP A 79 -5.88 -8.87 5.30
C ASP A 79 -6.44 -8.08 6.49
N GLU A 80 -7.75 -7.95 6.56
CA GLU A 80 -8.39 -7.14 7.60
C GLU A 80 -8.27 -7.78 8.99
N THR A 81 -8.13 -9.10 9.08
CA THR A 81 -7.96 -9.77 10.36
C THR A 81 -6.60 -9.45 10.97
N ALA A 82 -5.56 -9.46 10.16
CA ALA A 82 -4.20 -9.16 10.61
C ALA A 82 -3.86 -7.67 10.50
N GLY A 83 -4.65 -6.87 9.78
CA GLY A 83 -4.40 -5.44 9.58
C GLY A 83 -3.18 -5.16 8.74
N LYS A 84 -2.99 -5.93 7.67
CA LYS A 84 -1.79 -5.77 6.83
C LYS A 84 -2.10 -5.89 5.35
N LEU A 85 -1.34 -5.15 4.55
CA LEU A 85 -1.33 -5.30 3.10
C LEU A 85 -0.27 -6.33 2.73
N VAL A 86 -0.65 -7.34 1.98
CA VAL A 86 0.23 -8.41 1.55
C VAL A 86 0.55 -8.23 0.07
N LEU A 87 1.83 -8.19 -0.26
CA LEU A 87 2.33 -8.05 -1.62
C LEU A 87 2.77 -9.42 -2.10
N ALA A 88 1.84 -10.18 -2.68
CA ALA A 88 2.01 -11.60 -2.94
C ALA A 88 2.96 -11.93 -4.10
N GLY A 89 3.30 -10.97 -4.94
CA GLY A 89 4.19 -11.23 -6.08
C GLY A 89 5.60 -11.62 -5.65
N GLY A 90 6.30 -12.34 -6.51
CA GLY A 90 7.66 -12.82 -6.23
C GLY A 90 8.77 -11.82 -6.53
N THR A 91 8.45 -10.69 -7.14
CA THR A 91 9.46 -9.67 -7.47
C THR A 91 9.91 -8.97 -6.20
N THR A 92 11.23 -8.88 -6.01
CA THR A 92 11.82 -8.23 -4.84
C THR A 92 12.63 -7.01 -5.28
N GLY A 93 12.73 -6.01 -4.40
CA GLY A 93 13.42 -4.76 -4.68
C GLY A 93 12.78 -3.59 -3.99
N THR A 94 12.94 -2.39 -4.58
CA THR A 94 12.33 -1.19 -4.04
C THR A 94 10.86 -1.14 -4.40
N THR A 95 10.02 -0.99 -3.38
CA THR A 95 8.56 -0.90 -3.55
C THR A 95 8.10 0.53 -3.31
N TYR A 96 7.28 1.03 -4.24
CA TYR A 96 6.61 2.32 -4.15
C TYR A 96 5.12 2.06 -4.14
N GLY A 97 4.40 2.59 -3.16
CA GLY A 97 2.99 2.29 -3.05
C GLY A 97 2.13 3.44 -2.59
N GLU A 98 0.84 3.24 -2.70
CA GLU A 98 -0.18 4.16 -2.21
C GLU A 98 -1.31 3.41 -1.54
N VAL A 99 -1.85 4.00 -0.48
CA VAL A 99 -2.97 3.46 0.27
C VAL A 99 -3.94 4.59 0.55
N TRP A 100 -5.19 4.41 0.23
CA TRP A 100 -6.22 5.43 0.35
C TRP A 100 -7.24 5.05 1.40
N TYR A 101 -7.68 6.05 2.16
CA TYR A 101 -8.69 5.89 3.20
C TYR A 101 -9.74 6.99 3.08
N GLU A 102 -10.94 6.71 3.59
CA GLU A 102 -11.89 7.75 3.93
C GLU A 102 -11.56 8.32 5.30
N GLU A 103 -11.65 9.62 5.40
CA GLU A 103 -11.47 10.27 6.69
C GLU A 103 -12.78 10.40 7.44
#